data_c4cba56f7245d57c8b67c5e270c327e2
#
_entry.id   c4cba56f7245d57c8b67c5e270c327e2
#
_cell.length_a   1.000
_cell.length_b   1.000
_cell.length_c   1.000
_cell.angle_alpha   90.00
_cell.angle_beta   90.00
_cell.angle_gamma   90.00
#
_symmetry.space_group_name_H-M   'P 1'
#
loop_
_entity.id
_entity.type
_entity.pdbx_description
1 polymer ?
#
loop_
_entity_poly.entity_id
_entity_poly.type
_entity_poly.pdbx_seq_one_letter_code
_entity_poly.pdbx_strand_id
1 'polypeptide(L)'
;MVAGRFLLREDPPGQTSLRVLVVALLIAVGAVVGTLAGAGSMAVPLTAVVASLIAVGMLCIRILMPAVAVAVFGMALGCAALTTVLGVTSGFEHELTLRMTRMNGHVLLTKYGLGFVEYPEIAAKWREDPRVVAVSPFAYAMAALVPIREDGEQATGGRGPAIVAVKGIDPDAAADMEGLNVLLESGGLSAMRPGDTRHVPGIALGVRLVERLHVDIGDHVSLVLPADLDGGRDISSRPPRHATFEVLDRLDTGVTELDTSLAMVHLSAGQALFFAKARVTGIEFELTDPELAPAFAVELEASLPPAFRATSWQQQSAATLAGLRQVRAAVSLVIGLLEVVAASALVASLLLLIRRKQPAIAVLMSIGSSDRLIFWVFEAIGGLAGVVGALVGVGLGSAYAGLIAAFRYPLEGDVYPIDHLPVLLGFWDLLGPAIAAVVICTLVSGPVALVAAKVPVLRGLGRG
;
A
#
# COMPACT_ATOMS: atom_id res chain seq x y z
N MET A 1 -8.96 -40.41 -10.42
CA MET A 1 -8.94 -40.73 -11.87
C MET A 1 -10.32 -40.67 -12.51
N VAL A 2 -11.39 -41.20 -11.92
CA VAL A 2 -12.74 -41.19 -12.46
C VAL A 2 -13.31 -39.73 -12.56
N ALA A 3 -13.17 -38.92 -11.51
CA ALA A 3 -13.66 -37.56 -11.49
C ALA A 3 -13.08 -36.64 -12.60
N GLY A 4 -11.80 -36.83 -12.95
CA GLY A 4 -11.14 -36.06 -14.01
C GLY A 4 -11.72 -36.32 -15.41
N ARG A 5 -12.14 -37.56 -15.70
CA ARG A 5 -12.79 -37.92 -16.99
C ARG A 5 -14.18 -37.31 -17.15
N PHE A 6 -14.90 -37.06 -16.03
CA PHE A 6 -16.22 -36.41 -16.07
C PHE A 6 -16.16 -34.90 -16.34
N LEU A 7 -15.01 -34.28 -16.11
CA LEU A 7 -14.81 -32.83 -16.35
C LEU A 7 -14.44 -32.51 -17.79
N LEU A 8 -13.81 -33.48 -18.50
CA LEU A 8 -13.30 -33.25 -19.85
C LEU A 8 -14.40 -33.37 -20.90
N ARG A 9 -14.27 -32.60 -21.97
CA ARG A 9 -15.17 -32.61 -23.12
C ARG A 9 -14.98 -33.88 -23.92
N GLU A 10 -16.09 -34.56 -24.29
CA GLU A 10 -16.06 -35.80 -25.07
C GLU A 10 -15.93 -35.53 -26.59
N ASP A 11 -16.41 -34.35 -27.07
CA ASP A 11 -16.34 -33.98 -28.49
C ASP A 11 -15.20 -32.99 -28.79
N PRO A 12 -14.49 -33.11 -29.94
CA PRO A 12 -13.45 -32.17 -30.30
C PRO A 12 -14.04 -30.78 -30.57
N PRO A 13 -13.44 -29.71 -30.03
CA PRO A 13 -13.87 -28.33 -30.25
C PRO A 13 -13.65 -27.93 -31.72
N GLY A 14 -14.60 -27.18 -32.30
CA GLY A 14 -14.53 -26.72 -33.69
C GLY A 14 -13.30 -25.84 -33.97
N GLN A 15 -12.88 -25.79 -35.24
CA GLN A 15 -11.70 -25.00 -35.69
C GLN A 15 -11.81 -23.49 -35.38
N THR A 16 -13.04 -22.95 -35.35
CA THR A 16 -13.30 -21.52 -35.00
C THR A 16 -12.83 -21.18 -33.58
N SER A 17 -13.02 -22.07 -32.61
CA SER A 17 -12.59 -21.86 -31.22
C SER A 17 -11.05 -21.82 -31.08
N LEU A 18 -10.34 -22.57 -31.92
CA LEU A 18 -8.87 -22.55 -31.95
C LEU A 18 -8.34 -21.23 -32.49
N ARG A 19 -8.95 -20.72 -33.58
CA ARG A 19 -8.55 -19.45 -34.19
C ARG A 19 -8.75 -18.29 -33.22
N VAL A 20 -9.89 -18.21 -32.52
CA VAL A 20 -10.16 -17.15 -31.53
C VAL A 20 -9.18 -17.24 -30.38
N LEU A 21 -8.87 -18.43 -29.87
CA LEU A 21 -7.88 -18.63 -28.82
C LEU A 21 -6.48 -18.12 -29.23
N VAL A 22 -6.03 -18.50 -30.43
CA VAL A 22 -4.72 -18.08 -30.96
C VAL A 22 -4.65 -16.57 -31.16
N VAL A 23 -5.70 -15.97 -31.73
CA VAL A 23 -5.76 -14.51 -31.91
C VAL A 23 -5.77 -13.79 -30.57
N ALA A 24 -6.58 -14.23 -29.61
CA ALA A 24 -6.62 -13.64 -28.28
C ALA A 24 -5.26 -13.75 -27.55
N LEU A 25 -4.58 -14.89 -27.67
CA LEU A 25 -3.26 -15.08 -27.10
C LEU A 25 -2.21 -14.19 -27.74
N LEU A 26 -2.23 -14.02 -29.08
CA LEU A 26 -1.33 -13.13 -29.80
C LEU A 26 -1.56 -11.66 -29.42
N ILE A 27 -2.80 -11.24 -29.27
CA ILE A 27 -3.14 -9.88 -28.81
C ILE A 27 -2.66 -9.68 -27.37
N ALA A 28 -2.89 -10.64 -26.47
CA ALA A 28 -2.44 -10.55 -25.09
C ALA A 28 -0.90 -10.42 -25.00
N VAL A 29 -0.17 -11.29 -25.71
CA VAL A 29 1.30 -11.26 -25.76
C VAL A 29 1.80 -9.95 -26.37
N GLY A 30 1.22 -9.50 -27.48
CA GLY A 30 1.59 -8.25 -28.13
C GLY A 30 1.36 -7.03 -27.23
N ALA A 31 0.26 -7.00 -26.49
CA ALA A 31 -0.04 -5.94 -25.54
C ALA A 31 0.91 -5.96 -24.32
N VAL A 32 1.25 -7.13 -23.78
CA VAL A 32 2.27 -7.25 -22.71
C VAL A 32 3.63 -6.76 -23.19
N VAL A 33 4.05 -7.16 -24.39
CA VAL A 33 5.31 -6.67 -24.97
C VAL A 33 5.26 -5.16 -25.20
N GLY A 34 4.14 -4.61 -25.63
CA GLY A 34 3.95 -3.16 -25.80
C GLY A 34 4.05 -2.39 -24.48
N THR A 35 3.51 -2.93 -23.38
CA THR A 35 3.66 -2.32 -22.03
C THR A 35 5.09 -2.35 -21.54
N LEU A 36 5.79 -3.47 -21.72
CA LEU A 36 7.21 -3.61 -21.35
C LEU A 36 8.12 -2.71 -22.21
N ALA A 37 7.73 -2.43 -23.45
CA ALA A 37 8.45 -1.51 -24.34
C ALA A 37 8.17 -0.02 -24.07
N GLY A 38 7.40 0.32 -23.01
CA GLY A 38 7.16 1.71 -22.62
C GLY A 38 6.10 2.44 -23.42
N ALA A 39 5.15 1.73 -24.04
CA ALA A 39 4.01 2.36 -24.69
C ALA A 39 3.15 3.09 -23.64
N GLY A 40 3.22 4.42 -23.59
CA GLY A 40 2.60 5.28 -22.58
C GLY A 40 1.07 5.37 -22.64
N SER A 41 0.40 4.54 -23.44
CA SER A 41 -1.06 4.54 -23.55
C SER A 41 -1.70 3.50 -22.63
N MET A 42 -2.64 3.95 -21.79
CA MET A 42 -3.44 3.10 -20.89
C MET A 42 -4.26 2.01 -21.61
N ALA A 43 -4.48 2.19 -22.92
CA ALA A 43 -5.19 1.22 -23.75
C ALA A 43 -4.41 -0.11 -23.87
N VAL A 44 -3.09 -0.08 -23.79
CA VAL A 44 -2.23 -1.26 -24.00
C VAL A 44 -2.38 -2.28 -22.87
N PRO A 45 -2.22 -1.93 -21.56
CA PRO A 45 -2.45 -2.89 -20.48
C PRO A 45 -3.90 -3.36 -20.42
N LEU A 46 -4.88 -2.51 -20.71
CA LEU A 46 -6.29 -2.89 -20.73
C LEU A 46 -6.57 -3.94 -21.82
N THR A 47 -6.00 -3.78 -23.02
CA THR A 47 -6.15 -4.78 -24.10
C THR A 47 -5.48 -6.11 -23.74
N ALA A 48 -4.35 -6.11 -23.00
CA ALA A 48 -3.71 -7.31 -22.48
C ALA A 48 -4.62 -8.09 -21.54
N VAL A 49 -5.25 -7.39 -20.59
CA VAL A 49 -6.20 -7.98 -19.64
C VAL A 49 -7.40 -8.59 -20.37
N VAL A 50 -8.07 -7.83 -21.25
CA VAL A 50 -9.25 -8.31 -21.97
C VAL A 50 -8.91 -9.51 -22.86
N ALA A 51 -7.81 -9.46 -23.59
CA ALA A 51 -7.39 -10.54 -24.48
C ALA A 51 -7.02 -11.81 -23.70
N SER A 52 -6.35 -11.69 -22.54
CA SER A 52 -6.02 -12.82 -21.68
C SER A 52 -7.27 -13.49 -21.07
N LEU A 53 -8.27 -12.69 -20.67
CA LEU A 53 -9.55 -13.22 -20.20
C LEU A 53 -10.30 -14.01 -21.27
N ILE A 54 -10.33 -13.48 -22.51
CA ILE A 54 -10.91 -14.18 -23.65
C ILE A 54 -10.16 -15.48 -23.93
N ALA A 55 -8.83 -15.46 -23.90
CA ALA A 55 -8.00 -16.64 -24.14
C ALA A 55 -8.24 -17.72 -23.08
N VAL A 56 -8.29 -17.35 -21.81
CA VAL A 56 -8.56 -18.29 -20.72
C VAL A 56 -9.99 -18.82 -20.76
N GLY A 57 -10.98 -17.98 -21.01
CA GLY A 57 -12.37 -18.40 -21.18
C GLY A 57 -12.54 -19.44 -22.34
N MET A 58 -11.90 -19.16 -23.48
CA MET A 58 -11.88 -20.08 -24.63
C MET A 58 -11.13 -21.38 -24.31
N LEU A 59 -10.03 -21.32 -23.58
CA LEU A 59 -9.28 -22.49 -23.15
C LEU A 59 -10.13 -23.38 -22.21
N CYS A 60 -10.83 -22.77 -21.26
CA CYS A 60 -11.75 -23.49 -20.36
C CYS A 60 -12.86 -24.18 -21.13
N ILE A 61 -13.52 -23.50 -22.09
CA ILE A 61 -14.58 -24.08 -22.92
C ILE A 61 -14.06 -25.21 -23.83
N ARG A 62 -12.78 -25.12 -24.21
CA ARG A 62 -12.16 -26.13 -25.07
C ARG A 62 -11.81 -27.43 -24.34
N ILE A 63 -11.34 -27.33 -23.09
CA ILE A 63 -10.86 -28.47 -22.29
C ILE A 63 -11.99 -29.07 -21.46
N LEU A 64 -12.84 -28.22 -20.88
CA LEU A 64 -13.89 -28.61 -19.95
C LEU A 64 -15.25 -28.67 -20.65
N MET A 65 -16.19 -29.39 -20.06
CA MET A 65 -17.60 -29.30 -20.47
C MET A 65 -18.11 -27.86 -20.32
N PRO A 66 -18.90 -27.30 -21.25
CA PRO A 66 -19.26 -25.88 -21.28
C PRO A 66 -19.84 -25.36 -19.96
N ALA A 67 -20.65 -26.18 -19.31
CA ALA A 67 -21.24 -25.81 -18.02
C ALA A 67 -20.21 -25.67 -16.90
N VAL A 68 -19.25 -26.58 -16.82
CA VAL A 68 -18.15 -26.56 -15.83
C VAL A 68 -17.14 -25.45 -16.17
N ALA A 69 -16.91 -25.23 -17.47
CA ALA A 69 -16.02 -24.17 -17.94
C ALA A 69 -16.44 -22.78 -17.44
N VAL A 70 -17.73 -22.47 -17.46
CA VAL A 70 -18.27 -21.20 -16.97
C VAL A 70 -18.01 -21.04 -15.47
N ALA A 71 -18.20 -22.10 -14.68
CA ALA A 71 -17.98 -22.06 -13.24
C ALA A 71 -16.49 -21.89 -12.91
N VAL A 72 -15.60 -22.67 -13.55
CA VAL A 72 -14.14 -22.56 -13.38
C VAL A 72 -13.61 -21.20 -13.79
N PHE A 73 -14.11 -20.65 -14.90
CA PHE A 73 -13.75 -19.32 -15.39
C PHE A 73 -14.19 -18.22 -14.41
N GLY A 74 -15.45 -18.29 -13.90
CA GLY A 74 -15.95 -17.35 -12.91
C GLY A 74 -15.11 -17.36 -11.63
N MET A 75 -14.75 -18.55 -11.15
CA MET A 75 -13.85 -18.73 -10.00
C MET A 75 -12.45 -18.19 -10.26
N ALA A 76 -11.89 -18.47 -11.43
CA ALA A 76 -10.58 -17.93 -11.82
C ALA A 76 -10.60 -16.39 -11.89
N LEU A 77 -11.67 -15.81 -12.39
CA LEU A 77 -11.83 -14.35 -12.47
C LEU A 77 -11.92 -13.72 -11.07
N GLY A 78 -12.73 -14.28 -10.16
CA GLY A 78 -12.85 -13.81 -8.78
C GLY A 78 -11.50 -13.90 -8.04
N CYS A 79 -10.85 -15.06 -8.13
CA CYS A 79 -9.55 -15.27 -7.52
C CYS A 79 -8.46 -14.34 -8.11
N ALA A 80 -8.46 -14.11 -9.43
CA ALA A 80 -7.55 -13.18 -10.09
C ALA A 80 -7.77 -11.73 -9.62
N ALA A 81 -9.02 -11.30 -9.55
CA ALA A 81 -9.37 -9.97 -9.06
C ALA A 81 -8.92 -9.78 -7.60
N LEU A 82 -9.19 -10.76 -6.73
CA LEU A 82 -8.80 -10.69 -5.32
C LEU A 82 -7.28 -10.65 -5.15
N THR A 83 -6.54 -11.52 -5.85
CA THR A 83 -5.08 -11.53 -5.83
C THR A 83 -4.49 -10.21 -6.30
N THR A 84 -5.00 -9.64 -7.41
CA THR A 84 -4.53 -8.35 -7.93
C THR A 84 -4.78 -7.22 -6.93
N VAL A 85 -6.00 -7.13 -6.37
CA VAL A 85 -6.36 -6.07 -5.42
C VAL A 85 -5.58 -6.19 -4.12
N LEU A 86 -5.38 -7.41 -3.61
CA LEU A 86 -4.56 -7.62 -2.42
C LEU A 86 -3.10 -7.19 -2.68
N GLY A 87 -2.53 -7.55 -3.83
CA GLY A 87 -1.18 -7.13 -4.21
C GLY A 87 -1.01 -5.62 -4.31
N VAL A 88 -1.98 -4.91 -4.89
CA VAL A 88 -1.99 -3.44 -4.95
C VAL A 88 -2.13 -2.84 -3.55
N THR A 89 -3.03 -3.35 -2.72
CA THR A 89 -3.26 -2.83 -1.36
C THR A 89 -2.05 -3.07 -0.45
N SER A 90 -1.43 -4.24 -0.55
CA SER A 90 -0.20 -4.56 0.20
C SER A 90 0.98 -3.70 -0.25
N GLY A 91 1.12 -3.45 -1.55
CA GLY A 91 2.12 -2.54 -2.09
C GLY A 91 1.93 -1.10 -1.60
N PHE A 92 0.70 -0.62 -1.62
CA PHE A 92 0.36 0.71 -1.14
C PHE A 92 0.62 0.87 0.37
N GLU A 93 0.23 -0.12 1.20
CA GLU A 93 0.52 -0.14 2.64
C GLU A 93 2.03 -0.11 2.92
N HIS A 94 2.81 -0.89 2.17
CA HIS A 94 4.26 -0.94 2.29
C HIS A 94 4.93 0.39 1.92
N GLU A 95 4.59 0.97 0.78
CA GLU A 95 5.17 2.23 0.31
C GLU A 95 4.83 3.41 1.23
N LEU A 96 3.58 3.49 1.71
CA LEU A 96 3.18 4.49 2.70
C LEU A 96 3.97 4.34 4.01
N THR A 97 4.14 3.09 4.49
CA THR A 97 4.93 2.83 5.70
C THR A 97 6.36 3.32 5.53
N LEU A 98 7.01 3.01 4.41
CA LEU A 98 8.37 3.46 4.13
C LEU A 98 8.49 4.99 4.10
N ARG A 99 7.54 5.69 3.46
CA ARG A 99 7.56 7.15 3.39
C ARG A 99 7.32 7.80 4.75
N MET A 100 6.40 7.24 5.54
CA MET A 100 6.12 7.76 6.89
C MET A 100 7.30 7.58 7.85
N THR A 101 8.07 6.50 7.73
CA THR A 101 9.25 6.25 8.58
C THR A 101 10.48 7.06 8.15
N ARG A 102 10.60 7.44 6.88
CA ARG A 102 11.74 8.22 6.38
C ARG A 102 11.81 9.64 6.93
N MET A 103 10.66 10.27 7.22
CA MET A 103 10.62 11.67 7.68
C MET A 103 10.80 11.85 9.17
N ASN A 104 10.35 10.89 9.94
CA ASN A 104 10.40 10.90 11.40
C ASN A 104 11.03 9.60 11.84
N GLY A 105 11.82 9.63 12.90
CA GLY A 105 12.36 8.41 13.50
C GLY A 105 11.24 7.41 13.86
N HIS A 106 11.62 6.17 14.09
CA HIS A 106 10.68 5.09 14.40
C HIS A 106 9.94 5.29 15.72
N VAL A 107 10.55 6.02 16.67
CA VAL A 107 9.94 6.41 17.96
C VAL A 107 10.18 7.88 18.22
N LEU A 108 9.10 8.58 18.60
CA LEU A 108 9.09 9.98 18.95
C LEU A 108 8.89 10.12 20.46
N LEU A 109 9.85 10.73 21.15
CA LEU A 109 9.76 11.11 22.56
C LEU A 109 9.42 12.60 22.68
N THR A 110 8.36 12.91 23.39
CA THR A 110 7.92 14.29 23.68
C THR A 110 7.68 14.45 25.17
N LYS A 111 7.65 15.70 25.66
CA LYS A 111 7.30 16.01 27.04
C LYS A 111 6.07 16.92 27.06
N TYR A 112 5.16 16.72 27.97
CA TYR A 112 4.02 17.60 28.17
C TYR A 112 4.50 19.03 28.45
N GLY A 113 4.07 20.00 27.65
CA GLY A 113 4.46 21.39 27.70
C GLY A 113 5.24 21.87 26.49
N LEU A 114 5.98 22.99 26.63
CA LEU A 114 6.62 23.71 25.52
C LEU A 114 8.07 23.27 25.25
N GLY A 115 8.39 22.01 25.46
CA GLY A 115 9.74 21.47 25.25
C GLY A 115 10.55 21.31 26.56
N PHE A 116 11.70 20.64 26.45
CA PHE A 116 12.51 20.24 27.58
C PHE A 116 14.02 20.43 27.31
N VAL A 117 14.82 20.55 28.39
CA VAL A 117 16.26 20.78 28.36
C VAL A 117 17.06 19.51 28.67
N GLU A 118 16.44 18.47 29.19
CA GLU A 118 17.07 17.21 29.63
C GLU A 118 17.44 16.28 28.46
N TYR A 119 17.26 16.73 27.22
CA TYR A 119 17.48 15.92 26.02
C TYR A 119 18.91 15.39 25.86
N PRO A 120 20.00 16.08 26.27
CA PRO A 120 21.35 15.54 26.07
C PRO A 120 21.60 14.28 26.91
N GLU A 121 21.09 14.25 28.15
CA GLU A 121 21.25 13.09 29.04
C GLU A 121 20.44 11.89 28.54
N ILE A 122 19.21 12.14 28.09
CA ILE A 122 18.34 11.11 27.53
C ILE A 122 18.95 10.57 26.24
N ALA A 123 19.40 11.44 25.33
CA ALA A 123 20.00 11.04 24.06
C ALA A 123 21.29 10.23 24.28
N ALA A 124 22.16 10.65 25.21
CA ALA A 124 23.40 9.93 25.53
C ALA A 124 23.13 8.53 26.05
N LYS A 125 22.19 8.39 27.01
CA LYS A 125 21.83 7.10 27.58
C LYS A 125 21.32 6.10 26.53
N TRP A 126 20.40 6.52 25.66
CA TRP A 126 19.75 5.61 24.73
C TRP A 126 20.54 5.40 23.42
N ARG A 127 21.56 6.23 23.13
CA ARG A 127 22.49 5.98 22.02
C ARG A 127 23.38 4.74 22.25
N GLU A 128 23.50 4.28 23.49
CA GLU A 128 24.26 3.07 23.85
C GLU A 128 23.42 1.78 23.64
N ASP A 129 22.10 1.89 23.41
CA ASP A 129 21.25 0.72 23.19
C ASP A 129 21.53 0.13 21.78
N PRO A 130 21.86 -1.16 21.66
CA PRO A 130 22.21 -1.78 20.37
C PRO A 130 21.06 -1.81 19.35
N ARG A 131 19.84 -1.56 19.78
CA ARG A 131 18.68 -1.46 18.87
C ARG A 131 18.56 -0.09 18.23
N VAL A 132 19.25 0.92 18.74
CA VAL A 132 19.16 2.32 18.32
C VAL A 132 20.27 2.62 17.31
N VAL A 133 19.90 3.04 16.11
CA VAL A 133 20.83 3.47 15.05
C VAL A 133 21.16 4.94 15.21
N ALA A 134 20.15 5.78 15.41
CA ALA A 134 20.31 7.22 15.54
C ALA A 134 19.39 7.81 16.61
N VAL A 135 19.84 8.90 17.23
CA VAL A 135 19.06 9.69 18.20
C VAL A 135 19.18 11.15 17.81
N SER A 136 18.09 11.73 17.30
CA SER A 136 18.04 13.10 16.82
C SER A 136 17.10 13.97 17.63
N PRO A 137 17.60 14.87 18.47
CA PRO A 137 16.79 15.91 19.09
C PRO A 137 16.30 16.91 18.05
N PHE A 138 15.05 17.36 18.17
CA PHE A 138 14.50 18.34 17.25
C PHE A 138 13.71 19.44 17.95
N ALA A 139 13.66 20.62 17.32
CA ALA A 139 12.79 21.73 17.70
C ALA A 139 11.73 21.92 16.62
N TYR A 140 10.46 22.07 16.99
CA TYR A 140 9.35 22.19 16.05
C TYR A 140 8.43 23.34 16.43
N ALA A 141 8.08 24.18 15.45
CA ALA A 141 7.10 25.24 15.61
C ALA A 141 6.40 25.58 14.28
N MET A 142 5.22 26.14 14.37
CA MET A 142 4.54 26.76 13.21
C MET A 142 4.97 28.21 13.11
N ALA A 143 5.34 28.66 11.90
CA ALA A 143 5.77 30.02 11.60
C ALA A 143 5.11 30.53 10.32
N ALA A 144 5.05 31.85 10.17
CA ALA A 144 4.76 32.47 8.89
C ALA A 144 6.07 32.71 8.15
N LEU A 145 6.19 32.19 6.93
CA LEU A 145 7.33 32.38 6.05
C LEU A 145 7.03 33.48 5.05
N VAL A 146 7.91 34.47 4.99
CA VAL A 146 7.77 35.66 4.14
C VAL A 146 9.06 35.81 3.30
N PRO A 147 8.98 35.80 1.97
CA PRO A 147 10.13 36.10 1.11
C PRO A 147 10.61 37.54 1.32
N ILE A 148 11.93 37.72 1.35
CA ILE A 148 12.58 39.04 1.44
C ILE A 148 13.26 39.34 0.11
N ARG A 149 13.05 40.52 -0.46
CA ARG A 149 13.76 41.04 -1.62
C ARG A 149 15.16 41.55 -1.24
N GLU A 150 16.06 41.67 -2.21
CA GLU A 150 17.40 42.26 -2.02
C GLU A 150 17.38 43.69 -1.47
N ASP A 151 16.29 44.44 -1.69
CA ASP A 151 16.07 45.78 -1.16
C ASP A 151 15.56 45.82 0.30
N GLY A 152 15.41 44.64 0.93
CA GLY A 152 14.95 44.50 2.33
C GLY A 152 13.44 44.65 2.51
N GLU A 153 12.69 44.94 1.45
CA GLU A 153 11.21 45.00 1.49
C GLU A 153 10.61 43.61 1.36
N GLN A 154 9.50 43.37 2.07
CA GLN A 154 8.71 42.16 1.88
C GLN A 154 8.21 42.09 0.44
N ALA A 155 8.39 40.97 -0.22
CA ALA A 155 7.90 40.76 -1.58
C ALA A 155 6.38 40.77 -1.60
N THR A 156 5.80 41.96 -1.81
CA THR A 156 4.34 42.17 -1.91
C THR A 156 3.75 41.73 -3.25
N GLY A 157 4.55 41.06 -4.11
CA GLY A 157 4.16 40.61 -5.43
C GLY A 157 3.43 39.26 -5.44
N GLY A 158 2.20 39.22 -4.93
CA GLY A 158 1.20 38.28 -5.42
C GLY A 158 0.71 37.15 -4.52
N ARG A 159 1.40 36.68 -3.49
CA ARG A 159 0.86 35.69 -2.54
C ARG A 159 1.34 36.02 -1.13
N GLY A 160 0.39 36.09 -0.18
CA GLY A 160 0.66 36.42 1.23
C GLY A 160 1.58 35.40 1.92
N PRO A 161 1.92 35.63 3.21
CA PRO A 161 2.79 34.77 3.96
C PRO A 161 2.29 33.32 3.96
N ALA A 162 3.19 32.34 3.82
CA ALA A 162 2.87 30.93 3.93
C ALA A 162 3.00 30.49 5.39
N ILE A 163 2.00 29.79 5.91
CA ILE A 163 2.13 29.11 7.20
C ILE A 163 2.92 27.83 6.97
N VAL A 164 4.03 27.69 7.66
CA VAL A 164 4.96 26.56 7.53
C VAL A 164 5.24 25.90 8.87
N ALA A 165 5.43 24.59 8.82
CA ALA A 165 5.95 23.81 9.92
C ALA A 165 7.48 23.86 9.85
N VAL A 166 8.14 24.42 10.83
CA VAL A 166 9.59 24.54 10.89
C VAL A 166 10.16 23.49 11.83
N LYS A 167 11.01 22.61 11.30
CA LYS A 167 11.71 21.56 12.06
C LYS A 167 13.19 21.92 12.14
N GLY A 168 13.68 22.21 13.34
CA GLY A 168 15.08 22.40 13.63
C GLY A 168 15.74 21.08 13.97
N ILE A 169 16.74 20.66 13.21
CA ILE A 169 17.47 19.39 13.39
C ILE A 169 18.96 19.64 13.54
N ASP A 170 19.63 18.74 14.22
CA ASP A 170 21.10 18.70 14.28
C ASP A 170 21.62 17.78 13.18
N PRO A 171 22.30 18.32 12.15
CA PRO A 171 22.81 17.53 11.04
C PRO A 171 23.75 16.39 11.46
N ASP A 172 24.53 16.58 12.54
CA ASP A 172 25.47 15.59 13.02
C ASP A 172 24.74 14.44 13.75
N ALA A 173 23.74 14.77 14.54
CA ALA A 173 22.90 13.77 15.23
C ALA A 173 21.94 13.03 14.29
N ALA A 174 21.56 13.66 13.19
CA ALA A 174 20.66 13.11 12.18
C ALA A 174 21.39 12.44 10.99
N ALA A 175 22.74 12.48 10.96
CA ALA A 175 23.51 11.93 9.84
C ALA A 175 23.31 10.44 9.62
N ASP A 176 23.08 9.70 10.70
CA ASP A 176 22.84 8.25 10.66
C ASP A 176 21.36 7.90 10.43
N MET A 177 20.45 8.89 10.31
CA MET A 177 19.06 8.68 9.93
C MET A 177 18.94 8.52 8.41
N GLU A 178 18.69 7.31 7.94
CA GLU A 178 18.68 6.98 6.50
C GLU A 178 17.72 7.85 5.67
N GLY A 179 16.58 8.22 6.26
CA GLY A 179 15.54 8.93 5.54
C GLY A 179 15.83 10.39 5.26
N LEU A 180 16.43 11.12 6.18
CA LEU A 180 16.56 12.57 6.09
C LEU A 180 17.54 13.05 5.00
N ASN A 181 18.66 12.33 4.79
CA ASN A 181 19.64 12.68 3.77
C ASN A 181 19.09 12.53 2.33
N VAL A 182 18.16 11.61 2.11
CA VAL A 182 17.55 11.35 0.79
C VAL A 182 16.56 12.44 0.39
N LEU A 183 16.03 13.19 1.37
CA LEU A 183 15.00 14.21 1.14
C LEU A 183 15.57 15.54 0.62
N LEU A 184 16.89 15.76 0.68
CA LEU A 184 17.55 17.00 0.29
C LEU A 184 18.22 16.84 -1.08
N GLU A 185 17.95 17.78 -2.01
CA GLU A 185 18.37 17.66 -3.41
C GLU A 185 19.87 17.96 -3.64
N SER A 186 20.41 19.01 -3.01
CA SER A 186 21.67 19.60 -3.47
C SER A 186 22.88 19.42 -2.53
N GLY A 187 22.68 19.27 -1.25
CA GLY A 187 23.81 19.26 -0.30
C GLY A 187 23.62 18.37 0.91
N GLY A 188 22.47 17.76 1.01
CA GLY A 188 22.09 16.96 2.18
C GLY A 188 22.13 17.79 3.47
N LEU A 189 22.07 17.10 4.59
CA LEU A 189 22.11 17.72 5.93
C LEU A 189 23.36 18.56 6.19
N SER A 190 24.47 18.26 5.51
CA SER A 190 25.72 18.99 5.68
C SER A 190 25.63 20.46 5.26
N ALA A 191 24.75 20.80 4.30
CA ALA A 191 24.54 22.18 3.87
C ALA A 191 23.96 23.06 4.98
N MET A 192 23.23 22.49 5.93
CA MET A 192 22.60 23.21 7.05
C MET A 192 23.58 23.54 8.18
N ARG A 193 24.78 22.96 8.20
CA ARG A 193 25.77 23.26 9.25
C ARG A 193 26.11 24.75 9.25
N PRO A 194 26.23 25.40 10.42
CA PRO A 194 26.72 26.77 10.51
C PRO A 194 28.10 26.84 9.91
N GLY A 195 28.30 27.66 8.87
CA GLY A 195 29.60 27.90 8.29
C GLY A 195 30.23 29.13 8.93
N ASP A 196 31.57 29.14 9.12
CA ASP A 196 32.33 30.29 9.68
C ASP A 196 32.18 31.58 8.84
N THR A 197 31.76 31.45 7.58
CA THR A 197 31.63 32.58 6.63
C THR A 197 30.19 33.08 6.45
N ARG A 198 29.20 32.38 6.99
CA ARG A 198 27.77 32.74 6.82
C ARG A 198 27.27 33.58 7.98
N HIS A 199 26.80 34.78 7.67
CA HIS A 199 26.19 35.67 8.65
C HIS A 199 24.71 35.37 8.91
N VAL A 200 24.03 34.59 8.01
CA VAL A 200 22.62 34.24 8.07
C VAL A 200 22.50 32.71 8.13
N PRO A 201 21.69 32.14 9.03
CA PRO A 201 21.47 30.71 9.10
C PRO A 201 20.74 30.20 7.84
N GLY A 202 20.99 28.93 7.47
CA GLY A 202 20.39 28.32 6.31
C GLY A 202 19.03 27.67 6.60
N ILE A 203 18.21 27.60 5.57
CA ILE A 203 16.92 26.91 5.58
C ILE A 203 16.77 26.04 4.34
N ALA A 204 16.20 24.85 4.49
CA ALA A 204 15.72 24.04 3.38
C ALA A 204 14.18 24.12 3.35
N LEU A 205 13.61 24.32 2.16
CA LEU A 205 12.18 24.47 1.96
C LEU A 205 11.62 23.36 1.09
N GLY A 206 10.40 22.92 1.40
CA GLY A 206 9.69 21.96 0.54
C GLY A 206 9.63 22.44 -0.91
N VAL A 207 9.83 21.55 -1.87
CA VAL A 207 9.91 21.87 -3.29
C VAL A 207 8.69 22.64 -3.79
N ARG A 208 7.48 22.26 -3.38
CA ARG A 208 6.25 22.95 -3.73
C ARG A 208 6.09 24.29 -3.02
N LEU A 209 6.71 24.45 -1.84
CA LEU A 209 6.74 25.73 -1.12
C LEU A 209 7.64 26.72 -1.85
N VAL A 210 8.80 26.27 -2.35
CA VAL A 210 9.71 27.05 -3.19
C VAL A 210 9.01 27.55 -4.45
N GLU A 211 8.33 26.65 -5.18
CA GLU A 211 7.54 27.00 -6.36
C GLU A 211 6.41 28.00 -6.06
N ARG A 212 5.69 27.78 -4.96
CA ARG A 212 4.57 28.63 -4.55
C ARG A 212 5.01 30.04 -4.18
N LEU A 213 6.17 30.18 -3.52
CA LEU A 213 6.70 31.46 -3.06
C LEU A 213 7.60 32.14 -4.09
N HIS A 214 7.95 31.45 -5.19
CA HIS A 214 8.87 31.92 -6.24
C HIS A 214 10.22 32.36 -5.64
N VAL A 215 10.78 31.50 -4.79
CA VAL A 215 12.12 31.68 -4.20
C VAL A 215 13.06 30.64 -4.78
N ASP A 216 14.34 30.99 -4.91
CA ASP A 216 15.40 30.10 -5.37
C ASP A 216 16.49 29.90 -4.31
N ILE A 217 17.40 28.95 -4.56
CA ILE A 217 18.56 28.75 -3.71
C ILE A 217 19.42 30.02 -3.71
N GLY A 218 19.78 30.52 -2.52
CA GLY A 218 20.46 31.79 -2.29
C GLY A 218 19.55 32.96 -1.92
N ASP A 219 18.25 32.85 -2.13
CA ASP A 219 17.29 33.87 -1.71
C ASP A 219 17.15 33.93 -0.19
N HIS A 220 16.67 35.07 0.30
CA HIS A 220 16.43 35.29 1.72
C HIS A 220 14.95 35.21 2.06
N VAL A 221 14.64 34.53 3.16
CA VAL A 221 13.29 34.42 3.70
C VAL A 221 13.25 34.78 5.18
N SER A 222 12.15 35.36 5.65
CA SER A 222 11.92 35.62 7.06
C SER A 222 10.92 34.65 7.65
N LEU A 223 11.28 34.00 8.74
CA LEU A 223 10.37 33.25 9.58
C LEU A 223 9.85 34.16 10.68
N VAL A 224 8.53 34.31 10.78
CA VAL A 224 7.85 35.13 11.77
C VAL A 224 7.00 34.22 12.66
N LEU A 225 7.28 34.20 13.95
CA LEU A 225 6.52 33.47 14.94
C LEU A 225 5.60 34.38 15.73
N PRO A 226 4.39 33.91 16.07
CA PRO A 226 3.53 34.61 17.03
C PRO A 226 4.26 34.83 18.37
N ALA A 227 3.99 35.93 19.04
CA ALA A 227 4.68 36.28 20.29
C ALA A 227 4.52 35.28 21.45
N ASP A 228 3.58 34.33 21.33
CA ASP A 228 3.07 33.56 22.48
C ASP A 228 3.28 32.04 22.42
N LEU A 229 4.48 31.61 22.07
CA LEU A 229 4.82 30.17 22.26
C LEU A 229 5.20 29.80 23.71
N ASP A 230 5.41 30.78 24.60
CA ASP A 230 5.85 30.55 25.98
C ASP A 230 4.68 30.46 27.01
N GLY A 231 3.42 30.40 26.56
CA GLY A 231 2.25 30.21 27.44
C GLY A 231 1.98 31.36 28.44
N GLY A 232 2.51 32.54 28.17
CA GLY A 232 2.30 33.73 29.00
C GLY A 232 0.92 34.35 28.78
N ARG A 233 0.27 34.81 29.84
CA ARG A 233 -1.11 35.36 29.84
C ARG A 233 -1.31 36.68 29.09
N ASP A 234 -0.28 37.30 28.52
CA ASP A 234 -0.37 38.62 27.92
C ASP A 234 0.18 38.63 26.48
N ILE A 235 -0.70 38.27 25.55
CA ILE A 235 -0.42 38.12 24.11
C ILE A 235 -0.17 39.47 23.42
N SER A 236 -0.71 40.58 23.97
CA SER A 236 -0.77 41.85 23.31
C SER A 236 0.47 42.72 23.45
N SER A 237 1.45 42.34 24.27
CA SER A 237 2.56 43.23 24.66
C SER A 237 3.95 42.83 24.14
N ARG A 238 4.12 41.66 23.48
CA ARG A 238 5.45 41.23 22.95
C ARG A 238 5.47 41.33 21.43
N PRO A 239 6.52 41.89 20.81
CA PRO A 239 6.68 41.84 19.37
C PRO A 239 6.85 40.41 18.88
N PRO A 240 6.34 40.08 17.68
CA PRO A 240 6.57 38.78 17.07
C PRO A 240 8.09 38.53 16.91
N ARG A 241 8.52 37.33 17.18
CA ARG A 241 9.91 36.92 16.92
C ARG A 241 10.07 36.68 15.44
N HIS A 242 11.13 37.20 14.86
CA HIS A 242 11.47 36.97 13.45
C HIS A 242 12.96 36.67 13.31
N ALA A 243 13.30 35.88 12.33
CA ALA A 243 14.67 35.61 11.92
C ALA A 243 14.73 35.45 10.41
N THR A 244 15.81 35.95 9.82
CA THR A 244 16.09 35.80 8.39
C THR A 244 16.94 34.58 8.15
N PHE A 245 16.65 33.85 7.08
CA PHE A 245 17.33 32.64 6.65
C PHE A 245 17.67 32.74 5.17
N GLU A 246 18.78 32.11 4.75
CA GLU A 246 19.15 31.91 3.36
C GLU A 246 18.65 30.53 2.90
N VAL A 247 17.97 30.46 1.78
CA VAL A 247 17.50 29.19 1.18
C VAL A 247 18.72 28.42 0.63
N LEU A 248 19.04 27.29 1.23
CA LEU A 248 20.22 26.49 0.87
C LEU A 248 19.89 25.25 0.04
N ASP A 249 18.70 24.69 0.23
CA ASP A 249 18.31 23.43 -0.41
C ASP A 249 16.80 23.30 -0.54
N ARG A 250 16.40 22.37 -1.39
CA ARG A 250 15.01 21.99 -1.59
C ARG A 250 14.77 20.62 -0.97
N LEU A 251 13.57 20.47 -0.39
CA LEU A 251 13.15 19.27 0.31
C LEU A 251 12.06 18.59 -0.52
N ASP A 252 12.34 17.39 -1.02
CA ASP A 252 11.36 16.55 -1.72
C ASP A 252 11.01 15.34 -0.85
N THR A 253 9.90 15.42 -0.15
CA THR A 253 9.41 14.32 0.69
C THR A 253 8.56 13.33 -0.10
N GLY A 254 8.14 13.70 -1.30
CA GLY A 254 7.14 12.99 -2.10
C GLY A 254 5.74 13.00 -1.47
N VAL A 255 5.51 13.84 -0.45
CA VAL A 255 4.20 14.07 0.18
C VAL A 255 3.82 15.53 -0.03
N THR A 256 2.86 15.77 -0.92
CA THR A 256 2.46 17.12 -1.34
C THR A 256 2.15 18.06 -0.18
N GLU A 257 1.46 17.57 0.85
CA GLU A 257 1.10 18.37 2.04
C GLU A 257 2.34 18.87 2.79
N LEU A 258 3.37 18.03 2.87
CA LEU A 258 4.63 18.36 3.53
C LEU A 258 5.49 19.25 2.64
N ASP A 259 5.60 18.94 1.37
CA ASP A 259 6.34 19.73 0.40
C ASP A 259 5.77 21.17 0.23
N THR A 260 4.50 21.37 0.57
CA THR A 260 3.85 22.69 0.58
C THR A 260 3.97 23.45 1.88
N SER A 261 4.38 22.79 2.99
CA SER A 261 4.31 23.41 4.33
C SER A 261 5.53 23.13 5.22
N LEU A 262 6.48 22.28 4.83
CA LEU A 262 7.64 21.94 5.65
C LEU A 262 8.84 22.84 5.33
N ALA A 263 9.52 23.29 6.40
CA ALA A 263 10.81 23.95 6.34
C ALA A 263 11.75 23.32 7.36
N MET A 264 13.01 23.13 7.00
CA MET A 264 14.04 22.61 7.90
C MET A 264 15.14 23.66 8.15
N VAL A 265 15.57 23.77 9.40
CA VAL A 265 16.65 24.67 9.82
C VAL A 265 17.61 23.91 10.75
N HIS A 266 18.79 24.48 10.97
CA HIS A 266 19.69 23.93 12.00
C HIS A 266 19.07 24.03 13.40
N LEU A 267 19.29 23.02 14.25
CA LEU A 267 18.68 22.92 15.58
C LEU A 267 18.92 24.19 16.42
N SER A 268 20.15 24.72 16.42
CA SER A 268 20.49 25.92 17.20
C SER A 268 19.71 27.16 16.74
N ALA A 269 19.49 27.32 15.42
CA ALA A 269 18.70 28.42 14.88
C ALA A 269 17.21 28.26 15.23
N GLY A 270 16.68 27.04 15.15
CA GLY A 270 15.34 26.71 15.61
C GLY A 270 15.14 26.99 17.12
N GLN A 271 16.09 26.52 17.95
CA GLN A 271 16.05 26.78 19.40
C GLN A 271 16.06 28.28 19.74
N ALA A 272 16.93 29.05 19.08
CA ALA A 272 17.02 30.49 19.29
C ALA A 272 15.70 31.19 18.90
N LEU A 273 15.09 30.80 17.79
CA LEU A 273 13.85 31.39 17.31
C LEU A 273 12.64 30.97 18.14
N PHE A 274 12.50 29.66 18.46
CA PHE A 274 11.28 29.13 19.10
C PHE A 274 11.27 29.33 20.61
N PHE A 275 12.38 29.06 21.30
CA PHE A 275 12.39 28.93 22.75
C PHE A 275 13.23 29.97 23.50
N ALA A 276 14.08 30.73 22.82
CA ALA A 276 15.10 31.61 23.44
C ALA A 276 16.03 30.89 24.47
N LYS A 277 16.01 29.57 24.53
CA LYS A 277 16.84 28.69 25.35
C LYS A 277 17.13 27.38 24.61
N ALA A 278 18.15 26.66 25.02
CA ALA A 278 18.50 25.33 24.47
C ALA A 278 17.45 24.26 24.88
N ARG A 279 16.27 24.35 24.32
CA ARG A 279 15.17 23.38 24.49
C ARG A 279 14.91 22.66 23.19
N VAL A 280 14.36 21.46 23.30
CA VAL A 280 13.85 20.67 22.17
C VAL A 280 12.38 20.35 22.36
N THR A 281 11.66 20.19 21.27
CA THR A 281 10.27 19.77 21.27
C THR A 281 10.18 18.25 21.55
N GLY A 282 11.14 17.50 20.99
CA GLY A 282 11.20 16.05 21.14
C GLY A 282 12.56 15.48 20.74
N ILE A 283 12.65 14.16 20.85
CA ILE A 283 13.76 13.35 20.38
C ILE A 283 13.20 12.26 19.49
N GLU A 284 13.75 12.10 18.33
CA GLU A 284 13.49 11.00 17.40
C GLU A 284 14.53 9.90 17.59
N PHE A 285 14.06 8.66 17.62
CA PHE A 285 14.89 7.47 17.66
C PHE A 285 14.70 6.66 16.41
N GLU A 286 15.77 6.36 15.72
CA GLU A 286 15.79 5.39 14.63
C GLU A 286 16.30 4.06 15.14
N LEU A 287 15.55 2.99 14.88
CA LEU A 287 15.85 1.63 15.34
C LEU A 287 16.33 0.79 14.16
N THR A 288 17.15 -0.21 14.45
CA THR A 288 17.61 -1.20 13.47
C THR A 288 16.44 -1.92 12.78
N ASP A 289 15.35 -2.15 13.55
CA ASP A 289 14.12 -2.77 13.04
C ASP A 289 12.92 -1.90 13.44
N PRO A 290 12.20 -1.29 12.45
CA PRO A 290 11.00 -0.49 12.70
C PRO A 290 9.88 -1.22 13.46
N GLU A 291 9.83 -2.55 13.36
CA GLU A 291 8.81 -3.36 14.03
C GLU A 291 9.00 -3.41 15.57
N LEU A 292 10.20 -3.13 16.04
CA LEU A 292 10.50 -3.05 17.49
C LEU A 292 9.99 -1.75 18.13
N ALA A 293 9.59 -0.75 17.33
CA ALA A 293 9.21 0.58 17.81
C ALA A 293 8.11 0.59 18.89
N PRO A 294 7.03 -0.21 18.82
CA PRO A 294 6.02 -0.22 19.86
C PRO A 294 6.55 -0.70 21.22
N ALA A 295 7.36 -1.77 21.22
CA ALA A 295 7.94 -2.32 22.46
C ALA A 295 8.98 -1.36 23.04
N PHE A 296 9.82 -0.78 22.18
CA PHE A 296 10.82 0.22 22.57
C PHE A 296 10.18 1.48 23.14
N ALA A 297 9.08 1.98 22.56
CA ALA A 297 8.36 3.15 23.04
C ALA A 297 7.83 2.93 24.47
N VAL A 298 7.28 1.75 24.77
CA VAL A 298 6.79 1.40 26.12
C VAL A 298 7.94 1.37 27.11
N GLU A 299 9.07 0.76 26.77
CA GLU A 299 10.26 0.68 27.60
C GLU A 299 10.87 2.07 27.87
N LEU A 300 10.99 2.89 26.82
CA LEU A 300 11.47 4.27 26.91
C LEU A 300 10.58 5.11 27.82
N GLU A 301 9.27 5.06 27.64
CA GLU A 301 8.31 5.80 28.49
C GLU A 301 8.38 5.34 29.95
N ALA A 302 8.48 4.05 30.22
CA ALA A 302 8.58 3.50 31.57
C ALA A 302 9.88 3.90 32.30
N SER A 303 10.95 4.20 31.56
CA SER A 303 12.24 4.62 32.10
C SER A 303 12.32 6.11 32.47
N LEU A 304 11.32 6.90 32.13
CA LEU A 304 11.28 8.35 32.24
C LEU A 304 10.15 8.82 33.19
N PRO A 305 10.23 10.05 33.74
CA PRO A 305 9.13 10.60 34.54
C PRO A 305 7.81 10.67 33.75
N PRO A 306 6.64 10.65 34.44
CA PRO A 306 5.31 10.60 33.79
C PRO A 306 4.97 11.77 32.88
N ALA A 307 5.78 12.83 32.86
CA ALA A 307 5.63 13.97 31.96
C ALA A 307 6.09 13.66 30.52
N PHE A 308 6.83 12.58 30.31
CA PHE A 308 7.29 12.17 28.99
C PHE A 308 6.32 11.19 28.35
N ARG A 309 6.21 11.27 27.02
CA ARG A 309 5.41 10.38 26.19
C ARG A 309 6.26 9.87 25.03
N ALA A 310 6.38 8.57 24.91
CA ALA A 310 7.00 7.92 23.77
C ALA A 310 5.91 7.36 22.87
N THR A 311 5.98 7.69 21.59
CA THR A 311 4.97 7.28 20.59
C THR A 311 5.68 6.62 19.42
N SER A 312 5.29 5.39 19.07
CA SER A 312 5.83 4.69 17.90
C SER A 312 5.21 5.22 16.61
N TRP A 313 5.88 5.01 15.48
CA TRP A 313 5.38 5.38 14.15
C TRP A 313 4.02 4.70 13.85
N GLN A 314 3.81 3.45 14.33
CA GLN A 314 2.54 2.75 14.18
C GLN A 314 1.40 3.46 14.92
N GLN A 315 1.68 4.02 16.11
CA GLN A 315 0.68 4.78 16.87
C GLN A 315 0.39 6.14 16.23
N GLN A 316 1.42 6.83 15.70
CA GLN A 316 1.25 8.11 15.00
C GLN A 316 0.41 7.91 13.72
N SER A 317 0.64 6.82 13.00
CA SER A 317 -0.05 6.49 11.75
C SER A 317 -1.27 5.61 11.93
N ALA A 318 -1.71 5.36 13.18
CA ALA A 318 -2.76 4.39 13.49
C ALA A 318 -4.07 4.64 12.72
N ALA A 319 -4.48 5.90 12.57
CA ALA A 319 -5.70 6.25 11.84
C ALA A 319 -5.59 5.92 10.34
N THR A 320 -4.46 6.24 9.72
CA THR A 320 -4.19 5.96 8.30
C THR A 320 -4.12 4.45 8.05
N LEU A 321 -3.36 3.73 8.89
CA LEU A 321 -3.25 2.28 8.80
C LEU A 321 -4.58 1.57 9.05
N ALA A 322 -5.40 2.06 9.99
CA ALA A 322 -6.75 1.53 10.22
C ALA A 322 -7.66 1.76 9.02
N GLY A 323 -7.60 2.95 8.41
CA GLY A 323 -8.34 3.26 7.18
C GLY A 323 -7.98 2.32 6.03
N LEU A 324 -6.69 2.07 5.79
CA LEU A 324 -6.23 1.14 4.76
C LEU A 324 -6.72 -0.29 5.00
N ARG A 325 -6.62 -0.78 6.25
CA ARG A 325 -7.14 -2.11 6.63
C ARG A 325 -8.64 -2.22 6.40
N GLN A 326 -9.40 -1.16 6.70
CA GLN A 326 -10.84 -1.13 6.49
C GLN A 326 -11.19 -1.17 4.99
N VAL A 327 -10.50 -0.40 4.15
CA VAL A 327 -10.67 -0.45 2.69
C VAL A 327 -10.33 -1.85 2.16
N ARG A 328 -9.19 -2.42 2.57
CA ARG A 328 -8.79 -3.78 2.21
C ARG A 328 -9.86 -4.81 2.59
N ALA A 329 -10.39 -4.75 3.81
CA ALA A 329 -11.45 -5.64 4.28
C ALA A 329 -12.74 -5.48 3.48
N ALA A 330 -13.17 -4.23 3.20
CA ALA A 330 -14.38 -3.96 2.43
C ALA A 330 -14.28 -4.49 0.99
N VAL A 331 -13.15 -4.22 0.31
CA VAL A 331 -12.94 -4.71 -1.07
C VAL A 331 -12.83 -6.23 -1.10
N SER A 332 -12.12 -6.85 -0.14
CA SER A 332 -12.04 -8.31 -0.02
C SER A 332 -13.41 -8.95 0.20
N LEU A 333 -14.28 -8.31 1.00
CA LEU A 333 -15.66 -8.77 1.21
C LEU A 333 -16.47 -8.73 -0.08
N VAL A 334 -16.42 -7.62 -0.82
CA VAL A 334 -17.17 -7.45 -2.09
C VAL A 334 -16.72 -8.49 -3.12
N ILE A 335 -15.40 -8.68 -3.28
CA ILE A 335 -14.86 -9.67 -4.22
C ILE A 335 -15.19 -11.09 -3.75
N GLY A 336 -15.10 -11.36 -2.45
CA GLY A 336 -15.51 -12.66 -1.88
C GLY A 336 -16.99 -12.98 -2.15
N LEU A 337 -17.89 -11.98 -2.10
CA LEU A 337 -19.27 -12.15 -2.51
C LEU A 337 -19.40 -12.47 -4.01
N LEU A 338 -18.59 -11.87 -4.86
CA LEU A 338 -18.57 -12.21 -6.28
C LEU A 338 -18.09 -13.66 -6.52
N GLU A 339 -17.14 -14.15 -5.72
CA GLU A 339 -16.72 -15.57 -5.75
C GLU A 339 -17.87 -16.52 -5.36
N VAL A 340 -18.67 -16.18 -4.35
CA VAL A 340 -19.86 -16.94 -3.98
C VAL A 340 -20.89 -16.97 -5.12
N VAL A 341 -21.09 -15.84 -5.80
CA VAL A 341 -21.96 -15.78 -6.99
C VAL A 341 -21.40 -16.66 -8.11
N ALA A 342 -20.11 -16.61 -8.38
CA ALA A 342 -19.45 -17.49 -9.37
C ALA A 342 -19.60 -18.98 -8.99
N ALA A 343 -19.47 -19.31 -7.71
CA ALA A 343 -19.68 -20.67 -7.21
C ALA A 343 -21.13 -21.15 -7.39
N SER A 344 -22.12 -20.27 -7.42
CA SER A 344 -23.51 -20.64 -7.73
C SER A 344 -23.66 -21.21 -9.14
N ALA A 345 -22.85 -20.77 -10.10
CA ALA A 345 -22.80 -21.34 -11.45
C ALA A 345 -22.27 -22.79 -11.43
N LEU A 346 -21.42 -23.15 -10.46
CA LEU A 346 -20.96 -24.52 -10.25
C LEU A 346 -22.12 -25.43 -9.84
N VAL A 347 -23.02 -24.96 -8.97
CA VAL A 347 -24.25 -25.71 -8.60
C VAL A 347 -25.06 -26.07 -9.82
N ALA A 348 -25.38 -25.06 -10.65
CA ALA A 348 -26.15 -25.29 -11.89
C ALA A 348 -25.44 -26.27 -12.83
N SER A 349 -24.12 -26.15 -12.95
CA SER A 349 -23.27 -27.02 -13.78
C SER A 349 -23.28 -28.46 -13.28
N LEU A 350 -23.13 -28.67 -11.97
CA LEU A 350 -23.15 -29.99 -11.35
C LEU A 350 -24.54 -30.65 -11.46
N LEU A 351 -25.61 -29.88 -11.25
CA LEU A 351 -26.98 -30.39 -11.42
C LEU A 351 -27.25 -30.82 -12.87
N LEU A 352 -26.77 -30.06 -13.84
CA LEU A 352 -26.88 -30.43 -15.26
C LEU A 352 -26.05 -31.69 -15.56
N LEU A 353 -24.84 -31.80 -14.99
CA LEU A 353 -24.00 -32.98 -15.12
C LEU A 353 -24.65 -34.23 -14.55
N ILE A 354 -25.25 -34.11 -13.34
CA ILE A 354 -26.01 -35.20 -12.71
C ILE A 354 -27.12 -35.66 -13.64
N ARG A 355 -27.94 -34.73 -14.17
CA ARG A 355 -29.04 -35.07 -15.09
C ARG A 355 -28.54 -35.79 -16.35
N ARG A 356 -27.44 -35.36 -16.94
CA ARG A 356 -26.85 -35.97 -18.16
C ARG A 356 -26.25 -37.36 -17.89
N LYS A 357 -25.66 -37.57 -16.71
CA LYS A 357 -24.99 -38.83 -16.35
C LYS A 357 -25.88 -39.75 -15.49
N GLN A 358 -27.18 -39.39 -15.33
CA GLN A 358 -28.16 -40.18 -14.56
C GLN A 358 -28.18 -41.69 -14.95
N PRO A 359 -28.20 -42.05 -16.25
CA PRO A 359 -28.17 -43.47 -16.63
C PRO A 359 -26.89 -44.20 -16.19
N ALA A 360 -25.75 -43.55 -16.33
CA ALA A 360 -24.46 -44.10 -15.92
C ALA A 360 -24.37 -44.28 -14.39
N ILE A 361 -24.94 -43.32 -13.63
CA ILE A 361 -25.03 -43.42 -12.17
C ILE A 361 -25.91 -44.59 -11.76
N ALA A 362 -27.08 -44.75 -12.42
CA ALA A 362 -28.01 -45.86 -12.14
C ALA A 362 -27.37 -47.24 -12.41
N VAL A 363 -26.60 -47.38 -13.51
CA VAL A 363 -25.86 -48.59 -13.80
C VAL A 363 -24.79 -48.86 -12.74
N LEU A 364 -24.02 -47.85 -12.32
CA LEU A 364 -23.02 -48.00 -11.26
C LEU A 364 -23.64 -48.44 -9.94
N MET A 365 -24.77 -47.89 -9.57
CA MET A 365 -25.50 -48.26 -8.35
C MET A 365 -26.10 -49.66 -8.45
N SER A 366 -26.56 -50.08 -9.64
CA SER A 366 -27.07 -51.47 -9.85
C SER A 366 -26.01 -52.54 -9.74
N ILE A 367 -24.74 -52.19 -10.03
CA ILE A 367 -23.57 -53.07 -9.86
C ILE A 367 -23.02 -53.06 -8.41
N GLY A 368 -23.64 -52.25 -7.50
CA GLY A 368 -23.30 -52.26 -6.07
C GLY A 368 -22.47 -51.09 -5.58
N SER A 369 -22.36 -50.00 -6.35
CA SER A 369 -21.69 -48.80 -5.88
C SER A 369 -22.48 -48.14 -4.74
N SER A 370 -21.79 -47.76 -3.66
CA SER A 370 -22.39 -47.11 -2.52
C SER A 370 -22.70 -45.60 -2.78
N ASP A 371 -23.76 -45.08 -2.13
CA ASP A 371 -24.12 -43.63 -2.16
C ASP A 371 -22.96 -42.76 -1.77
N ARG A 372 -22.12 -43.20 -0.82
CA ARG A 372 -20.91 -42.49 -0.40
C ARG A 372 -19.89 -42.35 -1.53
N LEU A 373 -19.74 -43.36 -2.39
CA LEU A 373 -18.81 -43.28 -3.54
C LEU A 373 -19.32 -42.19 -4.52
N ILE A 374 -20.61 -42.19 -4.82
CA ILE A 374 -21.22 -41.18 -5.71
C ILE A 374 -21.05 -39.78 -5.12
N PHE A 375 -21.33 -39.61 -3.81
CA PHE A 375 -21.10 -38.35 -3.12
C PHE A 375 -19.66 -37.86 -3.32
N TRP A 376 -18.64 -38.67 -2.99
CA TRP A 376 -17.25 -38.28 -3.08
C TRP A 376 -16.79 -38.00 -4.52
N VAL A 377 -17.37 -38.64 -5.52
CA VAL A 377 -17.08 -38.35 -6.93
C VAL A 377 -17.54 -36.94 -7.29
N PHE A 378 -18.78 -36.56 -6.94
CA PHE A 378 -19.27 -35.20 -7.24
C PHE A 378 -18.63 -34.12 -6.39
N GLU A 379 -18.33 -34.41 -5.13
CA GLU A 379 -17.56 -33.53 -4.25
C GLU A 379 -16.15 -33.29 -4.80
N ALA A 380 -15.46 -34.35 -5.25
CA ALA A 380 -14.16 -34.23 -5.88
C ALA A 380 -14.19 -33.41 -7.19
N ILE A 381 -15.30 -33.47 -7.95
CA ILE A 381 -15.48 -32.65 -9.16
C ILE A 381 -15.57 -31.17 -8.77
N GLY A 382 -16.33 -30.83 -7.72
CA GLY A 382 -16.44 -29.47 -7.20
C GLY A 382 -15.11 -28.95 -6.65
N GLY A 383 -14.42 -29.74 -5.83
CA GLY A 383 -13.11 -29.41 -5.29
C GLY A 383 -12.05 -29.22 -6.38
N LEU A 384 -11.99 -30.10 -7.39
CA LEU A 384 -11.12 -29.97 -8.56
C LEU A 384 -11.41 -28.70 -9.37
N ALA A 385 -12.68 -28.36 -9.56
CA ALA A 385 -13.04 -27.11 -10.22
C ALA A 385 -12.55 -25.90 -9.44
N GLY A 386 -12.64 -25.91 -8.09
CA GLY A 386 -12.06 -24.91 -7.21
C GLY A 386 -10.54 -24.82 -7.32
N VAL A 387 -9.84 -25.94 -7.28
CA VAL A 387 -8.37 -25.98 -7.41
C VAL A 387 -7.91 -25.43 -8.76
N VAL A 388 -8.54 -25.87 -9.86
CA VAL A 388 -8.19 -25.38 -11.20
C VAL A 388 -8.50 -23.90 -11.34
N GLY A 389 -9.68 -23.46 -10.85
CA GLY A 389 -10.06 -22.05 -10.83
C GLY A 389 -9.08 -21.19 -10.02
N ALA A 390 -8.68 -21.67 -8.83
CA ALA A 390 -7.71 -20.99 -7.98
C ALA A 390 -6.32 -20.88 -8.64
N LEU A 391 -5.79 -21.96 -9.20
CA LEU A 391 -4.48 -21.96 -9.86
C LEU A 391 -4.44 -21.01 -11.05
N VAL A 392 -5.47 -21.07 -11.91
CA VAL A 392 -5.60 -20.16 -13.05
C VAL A 392 -5.79 -18.73 -12.58
N GLY A 393 -6.65 -18.52 -11.55
CA GLY A 393 -6.95 -17.20 -10.99
C GLY A 393 -5.73 -16.54 -10.35
N VAL A 394 -5.01 -17.24 -9.48
CA VAL A 394 -3.77 -16.72 -8.88
C VAL A 394 -2.72 -16.43 -9.94
N GLY A 395 -2.58 -17.30 -10.94
CA GLY A 395 -1.64 -17.08 -12.05
C GLY A 395 -1.98 -15.81 -12.85
N LEU A 396 -3.25 -15.62 -13.20
CA LEU A 396 -3.73 -14.41 -13.88
C LEU A 396 -3.61 -13.17 -13.00
N GLY A 397 -4.01 -13.26 -11.73
CA GLY A 397 -3.92 -12.16 -10.78
C GLY A 397 -2.48 -11.69 -10.57
N SER A 398 -1.55 -12.65 -10.43
CA SER A 398 -0.10 -12.33 -10.35
C SER A 398 0.43 -11.69 -11.63
N ALA A 399 -0.02 -12.16 -12.80
CA ALA A 399 0.35 -11.57 -14.08
C ALA A 399 -0.19 -10.14 -14.21
N TYR A 400 -1.43 -9.86 -13.79
CA TYR A 400 -2.02 -8.52 -13.82
C TYR A 400 -1.34 -7.58 -12.82
N ALA A 401 -1.05 -8.06 -11.62
CA ALA A 401 -0.27 -7.33 -10.63
C ALA A 401 1.11 -6.96 -11.18
N GLY A 402 1.81 -7.91 -11.81
CA GLY A 402 3.08 -7.67 -12.49
C GLY A 402 2.98 -6.69 -13.67
N LEU A 403 1.88 -6.74 -14.42
CA LEU A 403 1.62 -5.78 -15.52
C LEU A 403 1.42 -4.36 -15.00
N ILE A 404 0.68 -4.19 -13.89
CA ILE A 404 0.48 -2.89 -13.23
C ILE A 404 1.83 -2.35 -12.72
N ALA A 405 2.64 -3.20 -12.08
CA ALA A 405 3.97 -2.83 -11.60
C ALA A 405 4.91 -2.41 -12.74
N ALA A 406 4.87 -3.13 -13.87
CA ALA A 406 5.70 -2.82 -15.04
C ALA A 406 5.27 -1.52 -15.74
N PHE A 407 3.97 -1.25 -15.81
CA PHE A 407 3.44 -0.03 -16.42
C PHE A 407 3.67 1.21 -15.56
N ARG A 408 3.97 1.05 -14.25
CA ARG A 408 4.14 2.17 -13.31
C ARG A 408 3.02 3.19 -13.46
N TYR A 409 1.78 2.72 -13.24
CA TYR A 409 0.60 3.56 -13.40
C TYR A 409 0.78 4.90 -12.66
N PRO A 410 0.84 6.05 -13.38
CA PRO A 410 1.07 7.33 -12.74
C PRO A 410 -0.15 7.72 -11.89
N LEU A 411 0.10 8.12 -10.67
CA LEU A 411 -0.89 8.72 -9.78
C LEU A 411 -0.71 10.23 -9.78
N GLU A 412 -1.80 10.96 -9.63
CA GLU A 412 -1.73 12.42 -9.48
C GLU A 412 -1.14 12.73 -8.10
N GLY A 413 0.10 13.24 -8.07
CA GLY A 413 0.84 13.54 -6.84
C GLY A 413 0.17 14.56 -5.93
N ASP A 414 -0.83 15.30 -6.42
CA ASP A 414 -1.62 16.24 -5.60
C ASP A 414 -2.64 15.54 -4.69
N VAL A 415 -3.02 14.29 -5.01
CA VAL A 415 -4.02 13.52 -4.25
C VAL A 415 -3.37 12.40 -3.45
N TYR A 416 -2.32 11.79 -3.99
CA TYR A 416 -1.65 10.65 -3.36
C TYR A 416 -0.17 10.94 -3.14
N PRO A 417 0.39 10.61 -1.96
CA PRO A 417 1.80 10.81 -1.66
C PRO A 417 2.71 9.78 -2.36
N ILE A 418 2.33 9.29 -3.53
CA ILE A 418 3.00 8.22 -4.28
C ILE A 418 2.88 8.52 -5.76
N ASP A 419 4.00 8.52 -6.50
CA ASP A 419 4.05 8.88 -7.93
C ASP A 419 3.48 7.81 -8.86
N HIS A 420 3.50 6.56 -8.43
CA HIS A 420 2.99 5.42 -9.20
C HIS A 420 2.35 4.39 -8.30
N LEU A 421 1.44 3.58 -8.86
CA LEU A 421 0.74 2.55 -8.12
C LEU A 421 1.71 1.42 -7.73
N PRO A 422 2.04 1.25 -6.44
CA PRO A 422 2.92 0.19 -6.00
C PRO A 422 2.18 -1.15 -5.96
N VAL A 423 2.87 -2.22 -6.29
CA VAL A 423 2.34 -3.58 -6.23
C VAL A 423 3.33 -4.48 -5.52
N LEU A 424 2.86 -5.15 -4.47
CA LEU A 424 3.66 -6.10 -3.70
C LEU A 424 2.80 -7.34 -3.43
N LEU A 425 3.27 -8.51 -3.90
CA LEU A 425 2.58 -9.77 -3.69
C LEU A 425 3.22 -10.51 -2.52
N GLY A 426 2.54 -10.54 -1.40
CA GLY A 426 2.90 -11.36 -0.26
C GLY A 426 2.46 -12.82 -0.44
N PHE A 427 3.03 -13.73 0.33
CA PHE A 427 2.65 -15.14 0.33
C PHE A 427 1.15 -15.34 0.62
N TRP A 428 0.60 -14.59 1.57
CA TRP A 428 -0.81 -14.65 1.94
C TRP A 428 -1.75 -14.03 0.91
N ASP A 429 -1.27 -13.08 0.10
CA ASP A 429 -2.05 -12.46 -0.97
C ASP A 429 -2.27 -13.44 -2.15
N LEU A 430 -1.44 -14.48 -2.25
CA LEU A 430 -1.58 -15.56 -3.21
C LEU A 430 -2.38 -16.73 -2.64
N LEU A 431 -2.03 -17.15 -1.44
CA LEU A 431 -2.59 -18.36 -0.83
C LEU A 431 -4.01 -18.15 -0.29
N GLY A 432 -4.30 -16.96 0.25
CA GLY A 432 -5.61 -16.61 0.79
C GLY A 432 -6.75 -16.77 -0.21
N PRO A 433 -6.70 -16.11 -1.38
CA PRO A 433 -7.68 -16.29 -2.45
C PRO A 433 -7.80 -17.73 -2.95
N ALA A 434 -6.67 -18.43 -3.07
CA ALA A 434 -6.68 -19.82 -3.51
C ALA A 434 -7.41 -20.74 -2.53
N ILE A 435 -7.14 -20.59 -1.24
CA ILE A 435 -7.84 -21.37 -0.20
C ILE A 435 -9.33 -21.00 -0.19
N ALA A 436 -9.67 -19.72 -0.25
CA ALA A 436 -11.06 -19.27 -0.27
C ALA A 436 -11.84 -19.88 -1.44
N ALA A 437 -11.28 -19.85 -2.64
CA ALA A 437 -11.90 -20.43 -3.83
C ALA A 437 -12.16 -21.94 -3.68
N VAL A 438 -11.16 -22.70 -3.18
CA VAL A 438 -11.31 -24.14 -2.97
C VAL A 438 -12.36 -24.42 -1.88
N VAL A 439 -12.34 -23.70 -0.76
CA VAL A 439 -13.29 -23.86 0.34
C VAL A 439 -14.72 -23.53 -0.11
N ILE A 440 -14.92 -22.44 -0.83
CA ILE A 440 -16.23 -22.07 -1.36
C ILE A 440 -16.75 -23.14 -2.33
N CYS A 441 -15.91 -23.61 -3.26
CA CYS A 441 -16.31 -24.66 -4.19
C CYS A 441 -16.70 -25.98 -3.49
N THR A 442 -15.95 -26.41 -2.50
CA THR A 442 -16.27 -27.63 -1.74
C THR A 442 -17.54 -27.46 -0.91
N LEU A 443 -17.72 -26.33 -0.23
CA LEU A 443 -18.95 -26.07 0.54
C LEU A 443 -20.19 -26.02 -0.35
N VAL A 444 -20.08 -25.45 -1.55
CA VAL A 444 -21.20 -25.30 -2.49
C VAL A 444 -21.49 -26.60 -3.24
N SER A 445 -20.48 -27.45 -3.51
CA SER A 445 -20.67 -28.75 -4.17
C SER A 445 -21.28 -29.81 -3.26
N GLY A 446 -21.06 -29.76 -1.96
CA GLY A 446 -21.51 -30.74 -0.98
C GLY A 446 -23.03 -31.02 -1.04
N PRO A 447 -23.92 -30.03 -0.94
CA PRO A 447 -25.37 -30.22 -1.09
C PRO A 447 -25.76 -30.86 -2.42
N VAL A 448 -25.08 -30.50 -3.52
CA VAL A 448 -25.33 -31.05 -4.85
C VAL A 448 -24.86 -32.51 -4.94
N ALA A 449 -23.75 -32.83 -4.36
CA ALA A 449 -23.21 -34.20 -4.27
C ALA A 449 -24.14 -35.11 -3.45
N LEU A 450 -24.80 -34.59 -2.39
CA LEU A 450 -25.82 -35.31 -1.63
C LEU A 450 -27.07 -35.61 -2.49
N VAL A 451 -27.49 -34.69 -3.34
CA VAL A 451 -28.60 -34.91 -4.29
C VAL A 451 -28.23 -35.99 -5.30
N ALA A 452 -26.98 -35.98 -5.80
CA ALA A 452 -26.46 -37.00 -6.73
C ALA A 452 -26.47 -38.40 -6.13
N ALA A 453 -26.07 -38.53 -4.85
CA ALA A 453 -26.03 -39.79 -4.12
C ALA A 453 -27.44 -40.42 -3.85
N LYS A 454 -28.49 -39.59 -3.85
CA LYS A 454 -29.86 -40.03 -3.56
C LYS A 454 -30.71 -40.21 -4.82
N VAL A 455 -30.13 -40.28 -6.02
CA VAL A 455 -30.89 -40.47 -7.27
C VAL A 455 -31.52 -41.90 -7.29
N PRO A 456 -32.85 -42.04 -7.44
CA PRO A 456 -33.53 -43.35 -7.47
C PRO A 456 -33.11 -44.11 -8.71
N VAL A 457 -32.60 -45.35 -8.53
CA VAL A 457 -32.14 -46.25 -9.60
C VAL A 457 -33.24 -46.50 -10.64
N LEU A 458 -34.50 -46.64 -10.21
CA LEU A 458 -35.65 -46.87 -11.07
C LEU A 458 -35.97 -45.78 -12.09
N ARG A 459 -35.61 -44.52 -11.80
CA ARG A 459 -35.84 -43.38 -12.73
C ARG A 459 -34.76 -43.28 -13.82
N GLY A 460 -33.60 -43.86 -13.60
CA GLY A 460 -32.48 -43.85 -14.56
C GLY A 460 -32.57 -44.89 -15.66
N LEU A 461 -33.24 -46.01 -15.37
CA LEU A 461 -33.44 -47.12 -16.30
C LEU A 461 -34.68 -47.05 -17.18
N GLY A 462 -35.65 -46.15 -16.84
CA GLY A 462 -36.96 -46.05 -17.50
C GLY A 462 -37.09 -45.02 -18.62
N ARG A 463 -35.99 -44.43 -19.07
CA ARG A 463 -35.95 -43.45 -20.18
C ARG A 463 -34.93 -43.89 -21.23
N GLY A 464 -35.10 -45.09 -21.75
CA GLY A 464 -34.45 -45.59 -22.93
C GLY A 464 -35.46 -45.70 -24.06
#